data_7799e3d90169382345a9c5a114b71ecb
#
_entry.id   7799e3d90169382345a9c5a114b71ecb
#
_cell.length_a   1.000
_cell.length_b   1.000
_cell.length_c   1.000
_cell.angle_alpha   90.00
_cell.angle_beta   90.00
_cell.angle_gamma   90.00
#
_symmetry.space_group_name_H-M   'P 1'
#
loop_
_entity.id
_entity.type
_entity.pdbx_description
1 polymer ?
#
loop_
_entity_poly.entity_id
_entity_poly.type
_entity_poly.pdbx_seq_one_letter_code
_entity_poly.pdbx_strand_id
1 'polypeptide(L)'
;MKTAILPLVGISILMMSCTDAIEESDIQKKDSAEIAIYFGGDILTMEGEEAQYVEAVVQQNGKISFIGTLEDAEKKFPKASKIDLHGKTLLPGFIDGHGHLYLTGFYNLMANLLPPPDGVCNSIQCIVDEMNSWKDSEKGQFFLNKFGWLVGFGYDDSQLTEKEHPTADDLDKVSTEVPVIIVHQSGHLGSVNHKALEVFNITKSSEDPVGGHIRKDADGNPTGVLEETAFQPLQLQMLPKIDDETDAKIVASGQKMYAQFGYTTAQEGGGNTGFNSSLEKAADQEELYI
;
A
#
# COMPACT_ATOMS: atom_id res chain seq x y z
N MET A 1 53.91 -21.96 56.30
CA MET A 1 52.47 -21.87 56.03
C MET A 1 52.28 -21.92 54.54
N LYS A 2 51.79 -23.02 54.00
CA LYS A 2 51.62 -23.26 52.56
C LYS A 2 50.19 -22.95 52.18
N THR A 3 50.02 -21.98 51.29
CA THR A 3 48.72 -21.61 50.74
C THR A 3 48.47 -22.40 49.49
N ALA A 4 47.43 -23.21 49.46
CA ALA A 4 47.03 -24.01 48.32
C ALA A 4 46.10 -23.17 47.41
N ILE A 5 46.43 -23.08 46.13
CA ILE A 5 45.59 -22.49 45.08
C ILE A 5 44.83 -23.60 44.41
N LEU A 6 43.49 -23.52 44.44
CA LEU A 6 42.57 -24.43 43.72
C LEU A 6 42.29 -23.85 42.33
N PRO A 7 42.33 -24.59 41.25
CA PRO A 7 41.96 -24.07 39.93
C PRO A 7 40.43 -24.14 39.72
N LEU A 8 39.88 -23.00 39.26
CA LEU A 8 38.48 -22.89 38.80
C LEU A 8 38.35 -23.55 37.44
N VAL A 9 37.56 -24.61 37.35
CA VAL A 9 37.15 -25.20 36.09
C VAL A 9 36.00 -24.39 35.51
N GLY A 10 36.25 -23.66 34.44
CA GLY A 10 35.26 -22.97 33.68
C GLY A 10 34.47 -23.95 32.78
N ILE A 11 33.17 -24.10 33.03
CA ILE A 11 32.25 -24.81 32.14
C ILE A 11 31.80 -23.80 31.10
N SER A 12 32.31 -23.94 29.87
CA SER A 12 31.82 -23.23 28.69
C SER A 12 30.53 -23.93 28.22
N ILE A 13 29.39 -23.30 28.45
CA ILE A 13 28.12 -23.67 27.86
C ILE A 13 28.13 -23.16 26.41
N LEU A 14 28.26 -24.07 25.45
CA LEU A 14 28.08 -23.80 24.02
C LEU A 14 26.58 -23.63 23.78
N MET A 15 26.12 -22.39 23.68
CA MET A 15 24.80 -22.08 23.15
C MET A 15 24.86 -22.24 21.63
N MET A 16 24.34 -23.36 21.14
CA MET A 16 24.13 -23.62 19.74
C MET A 16 22.88 -22.82 19.32
N SER A 17 23.07 -21.61 18.84
CA SER A 17 22.03 -20.83 18.17
C SER A 17 21.88 -21.41 16.76
N CYS A 18 20.79 -22.16 16.54
CA CYS A 18 20.30 -22.44 15.19
C CYS A 18 19.63 -21.18 14.64
N THR A 19 20.41 -20.29 14.08
CA THR A 19 19.95 -19.35 13.08
C THR A 19 20.09 -20.04 11.74
N ASP A 20 18.97 -20.49 11.18
CA ASP A 20 18.90 -20.83 9.77
C ASP A 20 19.17 -19.54 8.99
N ALA A 21 20.43 -19.30 8.72
CA ALA A 21 20.85 -18.35 7.71
C ALA A 21 20.38 -18.94 6.38
N ILE A 22 19.29 -18.38 5.83
CA ILE A 22 19.01 -18.52 4.41
C ILE A 22 20.21 -17.89 3.72
N GLU A 23 21.06 -18.72 3.17
CA GLU A 23 22.21 -18.30 2.37
C GLU A 23 21.68 -17.46 1.19
N GLU A 24 22.06 -16.21 1.18
CA GLU A 24 21.91 -15.21 0.11
C GLU A 24 22.77 -15.50 -1.12
N SER A 25 23.06 -16.79 -1.38
CA SER A 25 23.90 -17.22 -2.48
C SER A 25 23.14 -18.19 -3.37
N ASP A 26 22.25 -17.71 -4.24
CA ASP A 26 21.95 -18.34 -5.53
C ASP A 26 20.98 -17.54 -6.40
N ILE A 27 21.09 -16.21 -6.41
CA ILE A 27 20.68 -15.46 -7.60
C ILE A 27 21.89 -15.41 -8.54
N GLN A 28 22.36 -16.57 -8.95
CA GLN A 28 23.12 -16.65 -10.19
C GLN A 28 22.14 -16.37 -11.33
N LYS A 29 22.31 -15.22 -11.99
CA LYS A 29 21.80 -14.98 -13.33
C LYS A 29 22.16 -16.17 -14.22
N LYS A 30 21.21 -17.10 -14.34
CA LYS A 30 21.34 -18.24 -15.22
C LYS A 30 21.07 -17.73 -16.63
N ASP A 31 22.13 -17.46 -17.39
CA ASP A 31 22.12 -17.18 -18.83
C ASP A 31 21.69 -18.44 -19.64
N SER A 32 20.55 -19.00 -19.31
CA SER A 32 19.83 -19.94 -20.19
C SER A 32 18.44 -19.33 -20.41
N ALA A 33 18.10 -19.08 -21.66
CA ALA A 33 16.76 -18.65 -22.05
C ALA A 33 15.72 -19.43 -21.25
N GLU A 34 15.09 -18.81 -20.25
CA GLU A 34 14.08 -19.46 -19.44
C GLU A 34 12.85 -19.65 -20.32
N ILE A 35 12.55 -20.92 -20.63
CA ILE A 35 11.38 -21.29 -21.41
C ILE A 35 10.42 -22.00 -20.47
N ALA A 36 9.19 -21.52 -20.39
CA ALA A 36 8.15 -22.11 -19.56
C ALA A 36 6.86 -22.36 -20.37
N ILE A 37 6.25 -23.52 -20.17
CA ILE A 37 4.92 -23.87 -20.69
C ILE A 37 3.94 -23.77 -19.54
N TYR A 38 2.95 -22.89 -19.65
CA TYR A 38 1.81 -22.76 -18.73
C TYR A 38 0.65 -23.57 -19.31
N PHE A 39 0.02 -24.44 -18.49
CA PHE A 39 -1.04 -25.35 -18.91
C PHE A 39 -1.93 -25.77 -17.73
N GLY A 40 -2.99 -26.56 -17.98
CA GLY A 40 -3.78 -27.18 -16.90
C GLY A 40 -4.77 -26.23 -16.24
N GLY A 41 -5.23 -25.23 -16.95
CA GLY A 41 -6.26 -24.29 -16.52
C GLY A 41 -6.97 -23.64 -17.70
N ASP A 42 -7.86 -22.69 -17.45
CA ASP A 42 -8.51 -21.89 -18.49
C ASP A 42 -7.57 -20.77 -18.93
N ILE A 43 -7.05 -20.88 -20.16
CA ILE A 43 -6.13 -19.89 -20.73
C ILE A 43 -6.87 -19.09 -21.78
N LEU A 44 -7.20 -17.83 -21.44
CA LEU A 44 -7.94 -16.91 -22.31
C LEU A 44 -6.97 -15.94 -22.98
N THR A 45 -6.98 -15.89 -24.33
CA THR A 45 -6.02 -15.06 -25.09
C THR A 45 -6.44 -13.60 -25.22
N MET A 46 -7.73 -13.29 -25.05
CA MET A 46 -8.33 -11.98 -25.34
C MET A 46 -8.16 -11.51 -26.78
N GLU A 47 -7.92 -12.44 -27.72
CA GLU A 47 -7.85 -12.13 -29.17
C GLU A 47 -9.24 -12.17 -29.80
N GLY A 48 -9.50 -11.21 -30.74
CA GLY A 48 -10.75 -11.15 -31.46
C GLY A 48 -11.94 -10.62 -30.65
N GLU A 49 -13.14 -10.84 -31.18
CA GLU A 49 -14.40 -10.36 -30.55
C GLU A 49 -15.04 -11.41 -29.62
N GLU A 50 -14.65 -12.66 -29.78
CA GLU A 50 -15.17 -13.80 -28.99
C GLU A 50 -14.06 -14.37 -28.10
N ALA A 51 -14.45 -14.96 -26.96
CA ALA A 51 -13.51 -15.57 -26.03
C ALA A 51 -12.77 -16.75 -26.68
N GLN A 52 -11.44 -16.62 -26.83
CA GLN A 52 -10.57 -17.64 -27.39
C GLN A 52 -9.78 -18.32 -26.28
N TYR A 53 -9.96 -19.63 -26.13
CA TYR A 53 -9.25 -20.44 -25.15
C TYR A 53 -8.21 -21.33 -25.82
N VAL A 54 -7.06 -21.51 -25.17
CA VAL A 54 -5.98 -22.41 -25.60
C VAL A 54 -5.59 -23.33 -24.44
N GLU A 55 -4.91 -24.47 -24.78
CA GLU A 55 -4.47 -25.43 -23.77
C GLU A 55 -3.13 -25.05 -23.15
N ALA A 56 -2.30 -24.31 -23.87
CA ALA A 56 -0.97 -23.93 -23.42
C ALA A 56 -0.52 -22.57 -23.95
N VAL A 57 0.25 -21.85 -23.11
CA VAL A 57 1.05 -20.68 -23.47
C VAL A 57 2.51 -20.98 -23.17
N VAL A 58 3.40 -20.64 -24.11
CA VAL A 58 4.85 -20.74 -23.92
C VAL A 58 5.45 -19.35 -23.80
N GLN A 59 6.09 -19.11 -22.67
CA GLN A 59 6.91 -17.92 -22.43
C GLN A 59 8.36 -18.28 -22.73
N GLN A 60 9.07 -17.37 -23.46
CA GLN A 60 10.50 -17.45 -23.69
C GLN A 60 11.11 -16.06 -23.65
N ASN A 61 12.08 -15.85 -22.75
CA ASN A 61 12.77 -14.56 -22.59
C ASN A 61 11.79 -13.39 -22.36
N GLY A 62 10.80 -13.56 -21.49
CA GLY A 62 9.81 -12.52 -21.17
C GLY A 62 8.77 -12.27 -22.24
N LYS A 63 8.70 -13.08 -23.31
CA LYS A 63 7.73 -12.94 -24.41
C LYS A 63 6.93 -14.22 -24.61
N ILE A 64 5.69 -14.07 -25.06
CA ILE A 64 4.86 -15.20 -25.52
C ILE A 64 5.43 -15.66 -26.88
N SER A 65 5.92 -16.91 -26.94
CA SER A 65 6.53 -17.53 -28.13
C SER A 65 5.61 -18.49 -28.83
N PHE A 66 4.58 -18.98 -28.15
CA PHE A 66 3.61 -19.92 -28.69
C PHE A 66 2.33 -19.91 -27.86
N ILE A 67 1.19 -20.10 -28.53
CA ILE A 67 -0.10 -20.42 -27.95
C ILE A 67 -0.72 -21.57 -28.76
N GLY A 68 -1.45 -22.49 -28.14
CA GLY A 68 -2.11 -23.58 -28.83
C GLY A 68 -2.36 -24.81 -27.96
N THR A 69 -2.25 -26.01 -28.56
CA THR A 69 -2.42 -27.25 -27.80
C THR A 69 -1.20 -27.54 -26.91
N LEU A 70 -1.41 -28.25 -25.82
CA LEU A 70 -0.31 -28.67 -24.95
C LEU A 70 0.66 -29.63 -25.70
N GLU A 71 0.13 -30.52 -26.53
CA GLU A 71 0.93 -31.47 -27.30
C GLU A 71 1.90 -30.75 -28.25
N ASP A 72 1.43 -29.71 -28.97
CA ASP A 72 2.28 -28.95 -29.88
C ASP A 72 3.31 -28.10 -29.15
N ALA A 73 2.94 -27.54 -27.98
CA ALA A 73 3.87 -26.82 -27.11
C ALA A 73 5.02 -27.72 -26.65
N GLU A 74 4.72 -28.92 -26.16
CA GLU A 74 5.71 -29.90 -25.73
C GLU A 74 6.63 -30.39 -26.84
N LYS A 75 6.08 -30.62 -28.04
CA LYS A 75 6.88 -31.00 -29.22
C LYS A 75 7.85 -29.88 -29.65
N LYS A 76 7.36 -28.66 -29.62
CA LYS A 76 8.14 -27.50 -30.08
C LYS A 76 9.18 -27.03 -29.06
N PHE A 77 8.87 -27.18 -27.77
CA PHE A 77 9.72 -26.75 -26.65
C PHE A 77 10.01 -27.89 -25.66
N PRO A 78 10.71 -28.97 -26.09
CA PRO A 78 10.87 -30.18 -25.28
C PRO A 78 11.72 -30.00 -24.02
N LYS A 79 12.43 -28.86 -23.89
CA LYS A 79 13.27 -28.52 -22.72
C LYS A 79 12.66 -27.45 -21.84
N ALA A 80 11.43 -27.00 -22.13
CA ALA A 80 10.75 -26.01 -21.32
C ALA A 80 10.37 -26.55 -19.94
N SER A 81 10.44 -25.73 -18.92
CA SER A 81 9.85 -26.01 -17.63
C SER A 81 8.33 -26.05 -17.76
N LYS A 82 7.64 -26.89 -17.00
CA LYS A 82 6.18 -27.02 -17.05
C LYS A 82 5.58 -26.43 -15.81
N ILE A 83 4.63 -25.50 -15.99
CA ILE A 83 3.91 -24.82 -14.92
C ILE A 83 2.43 -25.17 -15.03
N ASP A 84 1.97 -26.05 -14.14
CA ASP A 84 0.56 -26.43 -14.05
C ASP A 84 -0.22 -25.32 -13.33
N LEU A 85 -1.26 -24.82 -13.96
CA LEU A 85 -2.14 -23.79 -13.40
C LEU A 85 -3.13 -24.34 -12.37
N HIS A 86 -3.23 -25.70 -12.25
CA HIS A 86 -4.13 -26.35 -11.29
C HIS A 86 -5.58 -25.86 -11.39
N GLY A 87 -6.10 -25.71 -12.60
CA GLY A 87 -7.46 -25.22 -12.86
C GLY A 87 -7.65 -23.72 -12.67
N LYS A 88 -6.59 -22.94 -12.41
CA LYS A 88 -6.69 -21.47 -12.37
C LYS A 88 -6.79 -20.89 -13.78
N THR A 89 -7.37 -19.69 -13.87
CA THR A 89 -7.45 -18.97 -15.13
C THR A 89 -6.17 -18.14 -15.35
N LEU A 90 -5.61 -18.25 -16.57
CA LEU A 90 -4.54 -17.37 -17.06
C LEU A 90 -5.12 -16.34 -18.03
N LEU A 91 -4.87 -15.08 -17.76
CA LEU A 91 -5.31 -13.92 -18.57
C LEU A 91 -4.10 -13.07 -18.94
N PRO A 92 -4.17 -12.29 -20.05
CA PRO A 92 -3.29 -11.13 -20.20
C PRO A 92 -3.43 -10.21 -19.00
N GLY A 93 -2.31 -9.62 -18.56
CA GLY A 93 -2.32 -8.67 -17.46
C GLY A 93 -3.19 -7.45 -17.76
N PHE A 94 -3.85 -6.91 -16.75
CA PHE A 94 -4.69 -5.72 -16.93
C PHE A 94 -3.84 -4.47 -17.13
N ILE A 95 -4.34 -3.58 -18.00
CA ILE A 95 -3.75 -2.27 -18.26
C ILE A 95 -4.63 -1.24 -17.57
N ASP A 96 -4.05 -0.46 -16.69
CA ASP A 96 -4.73 0.66 -16.06
C ASP A 96 -4.89 1.80 -17.06
N GLY A 97 -6.13 2.13 -17.40
CA GLY A 97 -6.46 3.21 -18.34
C GLY A 97 -6.44 4.60 -17.71
N HIS A 98 -6.61 4.69 -16.40
CA HIS A 98 -6.52 5.92 -15.61
C HIS A 98 -6.43 5.60 -14.12
N GLY A 99 -5.26 5.81 -13.54
CA GLY A 99 -5.02 5.55 -12.13
C GLY A 99 -4.00 6.51 -11.51
N HIS A 100 -3.67 6.25 -10.25
CA HIS A 100 -2.81 7.08 -9.42
C HIS A 100 -1.87 6.18 -8.60
N LEU A 101 -0.89 5.59 -9.28
CA LEU A 101 0.01 4.61 -8.66
C LEU A 101 0.66 5.14 -7.38
N TYR A 102 1.22 6.35 -7.45
CA TYR A 102 1.93 6.96 -6.33
C TYR A 102 0.98 7.28 -5.15
N LEU A 103 -0.15 7.92 -5.43
CA LEU A 103 -1.14 8.24 -4.38
C LEU A 103 -1.76 6.97 -3.79
N THR A 104 -2.05 5.96 -4.61
CA THR A 104 -2.52 4.66 -4.12
C THR A 104 -1.51 4.04 -3.17
N GLY A 105 -0.22 4.10 -3.52
CA GLY A 105 0.85 3.63 -2.65
C GLY A 105 0.93 4.40 -1.33
N PHE A 106 0.78 5.71 -1.39
CA PHE A 106 0.80 6.57 -0.21
C PHE A 106 -0.39 6.28 0.72
N TYR A 107 -1.60 6.19 0.17
CA TYR A 107 -2.79 5.86 0.96
C TYR A 107 -2.77 4.45 1.54
N ASN A 108 -2.20 3.47 0.81
CA ASN A 108 -2.06 2.10 1.32
C ASN A 108 -1.07 1.96 2.49
N LEU A 109 -0.26 2.97 2.75
CA LEU A 109 0.57 3.04 3.95
C LEU A 109 -0.18 3.58 5.17
N MET A 110 -1.31 4.28 4.99
CA MET A 110 -2.16 4.82 6.05
C MET A 110 -3.05 3.73 6.68
N ALA A 111 -3.77 4.06 7.74
CA ALA A 111 -4.83 3.19 8.26
C ALA A 111 -5.92 3.00 7.19
N ASN A 112 -6.30 1.76 6.93
CA ASN A 112 -7.38 1.46 6.00
C ASN A 112 -8.73 1.64 6.68
N LEU A 113 -9.46 2.70 6.31
CA LEU A 113 -10.76 3.05 6.87
C LEU A 113 -11.90 2.81 5.88
N LEU A 114 -11.64 2.10 4.78
CA LEU A 114 -12.64 1.76 3.79
C LEU A 114 -13.76 0.90 4.39
N PRO A 115 -14.99 1.06 3.91
CA PRO A 115 -16.08 0.14 4.23
C PRO A 115 -15.90 -1.21 3.51
N PRO A 116 -16.65 -2.25 3.90
CA PRO A 116 -16.70 -3.50 3.15
C PRO A 116 -17.14 -3.29 1.68
N PRO A 117 -16.59 -4.03 0.70
CA PRO A 117 -15.68 -5.18 0.86
C PRO A 117 -14.18 -4.82 0.95
N ASP A 118 -13.78 -3.57 0.72
CA ASP A 118 -12.38 -3.16 0.58
C ASP A 118 -11.70 -2.88 1.93
N GLY A 119 -12.49 -2.76 2.99
CA GLY A 119 -12.10 -2.62 4.38
C GLY A 119 -13.15 -3.19 5.32
N VAL A 120 -13.15 -2.74 6.56
CA VAL A 120 -14.05 -3.24 7.61
C VAL A 120 -14.89 -2.14 8.27
N CYS A 121 -14.61 -0.86 7.97
CA CYS A 121 -15.18 0.26 8.72
C CYS A 121 -16.59 0.63 8.25
N ASN A 122 -17.59 0.25 9.04
CA ASN A 122 -19.00 0.59 8.83
C ASN A 122 -19.60 1.44 9.96
N SER A 123 -18.77 1.95 10.88
CA SER A 123 -19.18 2.82 11.99
C SER A 123 -18.05 3.71 12.44
N ILE A 124 -18.35 4.82 13.09
CA ILE A 124 -17.35 5.73 13.69
C ILE A 124 -16.48 4.99 14.72
N GLN A 125 -17.09 4.10 15.52
CA GLN A 125 -16.32 3.30 16.47
C GLN A 125 -15.30 2.38 15.78
N CYS A 126 -15.66 1.75 14.66
CA CYS A 126 -14.73 0.95 13.87
C CYS A 126 -13.54 1.79 13.35
N ILE A 127 -13.79 3.02 12.90
CA ILE A 127 -12.73 3.95 12.48
C ILE A 127 -11.75 4.22 13.62
N VAL A 128 -12.27 4.47 14.82
CA VAL A 128 -11.43 4.69 16.03
C VAL A 128 -10.61 3.45 16.37
N ASP A 129 -11.22 2.27 16.30
CA ASP A 129 -10.56 0.99 16.61
C ASP A 129 -9.45 0.68 15.62
N GLU A 130 -9.72 0.83 14.30
CA GLU A 130 -8.73 0.64 13.24
C GLU A 130 -7.57 1.65 13.31
N MET A 131 -7.87 2.91 13.59
CA MET A 131 -6.84 3.93 13.82
C MET A 131 -5.94 3.59 15.02
N ASN A 132 -6.50 3.09 16.13
CA ASN A 132 -5.73 2.66 17.30
C ASN A 132 -4.87 1.42 16.99
N SER A 133 -5.43 0.42 16.28
CA SER A 133 -4.70 -0.77 15.84
C SER A 133 -3.55 -0.40 14.91
N TRP A 134 -3.81 0.46 13.91
CA TRP A 134 -2.80 0.92 12.98
C TRP A 134 -1.72 1.76 13.66
N LYS A 135 -2.08 2.64 14.59
CA LYS A 135 -1.14 3.44 15.38
C LYS A 135 -0.05 2.58 16.03
N ASP A 136 -0.40 1.41 16.54
CA ASP A 136 0.52 0.51 17.22
C ASP A 136 1.31 -0.40 16.24
N SER A 137 0.99 -0.38 14.95
CA SER A 137 1.67 -1.12 13.91
C SER A 137 3.01 -0.48 13.50
N GLU A 138 3.85 -1.24 12.76
CA GLU A 138 5.09 -0.71 12.18
C GLU A 138 4.83 0.48 11.24
N LYS A 139 3.76 0.42 10.44
CA LYS A 139 3.36 1.53 9.55
C LYS A 139 2.97 2.77 10.34
N GLY A 140 2.15 2.62 11.38
CA GLY A 140 1.72 3.72 12.23
C GLY A 140 2.88 4.37 12.97
N GLN A 141 3.79 3.57 13.52
CA GLN A 141 4.99 4.06 14.16
C GLN A 141 5.94 4.76 13.18
N PHE A 142 6.06 4.25 11.95
CA PHE A 142 6.81 4.92 10.88
C PHE A 142 6.23 6.30 10.58
N PHE A 143 4.90 6.41 10.39
CA PHE A 143 4.24 7.69 10.12
C PHE A 143 4.37 8.67 11.29
N LEU A 144 4.17 8.21 12.51
CA LEU A 144 4.32 9.03 13.71
C LEU A 144 5.74 9.58 13.85
N ASN A 145 6.74 8.74 13.68
CA ASN A 145 8.15 9.14 13.78
C ASN A 145 8.59 10.06 12.63
N LYS A 146 8.11 9.80 11.41
CA LYS A 146 8.51 10.54 10.22
C LYS A 146 7.78 11.87 10.07
N PHE A 147 6.47 11.85 10.25
CA PHE A 147 5.60 12.99 9.97
C PHE A 147 5.12 13.69 11.24
N GLY A 148 5.05 13.00 12.36
CA GLY A 148 4.48 13.48 13.61
C GLY A 148 2.94 13.46 13.62
N TRP A 149 2.31 12.64 12.76
CA TRP A 149 0.87 12.56 12.55
C TRP A 149 0.41 11.11 12.54
N LEU A 150 -0.85 10.91 12.94
CA LEU A 150 -1.58 9.68 12.71
C LEU A 150 -2.57 9.90 11.56
N VAL A 151 -2.54 9.00 10.57
CA VAL A 151 -3.27 9.20 9.32
C VAL A 151 -4.08 7.98 8.92
N GLY A 152 -5.29 8.20 8.42
CA GLY A 152 -6.16 7.16 7.87
C GLY A 152 -6.80 7.61 6.55
N PHE A 153 -7.16 6.67 5.71
CA PHE A 153 -7.78 6.95 4.41
C PHE A 153 -8.96 6.03 4.14
N GLY A 154 -9.99 6.60 3.52
CA GLY A 154 -11.02 5.84 2.81
C GLY A 154 -12.36 5.75 3.54
N TYR A 155 -12.57 6.42 4.69
CA TYR A 155 -13.91 6.42 5.28
C TYR A 155 -14.94 7.09 4.36
N ASP A 156 -16.18 6.66 4.48
CA ASP A 156 -17.33 7.22 3.75
C ASP A 156 -18.50 7.37 4.71
N ASP A 157 -18.83 8.62 5.05
CA ASP A 157 -19.93 8.92 5.98
C ASP A 157 -21.26 8.35 5.52
N SER A 158 -21.49 8.28 4.19
CA SER A 158 -22.71 7.70 3.63
C SER A 158 -22.84 6.18 3.84
N GLN A 159 -21.73 5.49 4.12
CA GLN A 159 -21.69 4.05 4.38
C GLN A 159 -21.57 3.71 5.87
N LEU A 160 -21.26 4.70 6.72
CA LEU A 160 -21.28 4.50 8.17
C LEU A 160 -22.70 4.33 8.69
N THR A 161 -22.86 3.57 9.76
CA THR A 161 -24.16 3.34 10.44
C THR A 161 -24.78 4.65 10.92
N GLU A 162 -23.93 5.57 11.40
CA GLU A 162 -24.34 6.88 11.91
C GLU A 162 -24.78 7.84 10.80
N LYS A 163 -24.35 7.62 9.56
CA LYS A 163 -24.57 8.54 8.41
C LYS A 163 -24.05 9.96 8.68
N GLU A 164 -22.98 10.04 9.45
CA GLU A 164 -22.34 11.28 9.85
C GLU A 164 -20.83 11.14 9.74
N HIS A 165 -20.13 12.28 9.58
CA HIS A 165 -18.67 12.26 9.62
C HIS A 165 -18.18 12.07 11.06
N PRO A 166 -17.06 11.34 11.27
CA PRO A 166 -16.35 11.36 12.55
C PRO A 166 -15.96 12.80 12.93
N THR A 167 -16.11 13.15 14.20
CA THR A 167 -15.79 14.47 14.73
C THR A 167 -14.42 14.52 15.40
N ALA A 168 -13.99 15.72 15.81
CA ALA A 168 -12.77 15.89 16.59
C ALA A 168 -12.83 15.13 17.92
N ASP A 169 -14.01 15.10 18.58
CA ASP A 169 -14.23 14.33 19.80
C ASP A 169 -14.06 12.81 19.58
N ASP A 170 -14.46 12.32 18.42
CA ASP A 170 -14.27 10.90 18.07
C ASP A 170 -12.79 10.59 17.83
N LEU A 171 -12.07 11.45 17.15
CA LEU A 171 -10.65 11.26 16.83
C LEU A 171 -9.74 11.53 18.03
N ASP A 172 -10.17 12.28 19.03
CA ASP A 172 -9.49 12.42 20.30
C ASP A 172 -9.40 11.07 21.06
N LYS A 173 -10.31 10.13 20.80
CA LYS A 173 -10.23 8.75 21.33
C LYS A 173 -9.04 7.96 20.77
N VAL A 174 -8.45 8.41 19.62
CA VAL A 174 -7.21 7.86 19.06
C VAL A 174 -5.99 8.53 19.70
N SER A 175 -5.99 9.87 19.80
CA SER A 175 -4.96 10.65 20.48
C SER A 175 -5.41 12.08 20.75
N THR A 176 -5.05 12.60 21.93
CA THR A 176 -5.14 14.03 22.27
C THR A 176 -3.77 14.73 22.21
N GLU A 177 -2.69 13.97 22.08
CA GLU A 177 -1.31 14.47 22.15
C GLU A 177 -0.70 14.74 20.77
N VAL A 178 -1.08 13.92 19.78
CA VAL A 178 -0.60 14.06 18.40
C VAL A 178 -1.76 14.34 17.46
N PRO A 179 -1.52 15.08 16.38
CA PRO A 179 -2.54 15.33 15.37
C PRO A 179 -2.99 14.04 14.69
N VAL A 180 -4.29 13.87 14.55
CA VAL A 180 -4.95 12.79 13.83
C VAL A 180 -5.69 13.39 12.65
N ILE A 181 -5.51 12.81 11.47
CA ILE A 181 -6.22 13.17 10.25
C ILE A 181 -6.76 11.91 9.58
N ILE A 182 -8.03 11.92 9.22
CA ILE A 182 -8.61 10.88 8.38
C ILE A 182 -9.17 11.52 7.10
N VAL A 183 -8.84 10.92 5.98
CA VAL A 183 -9.22 11.39 4.65
C VAL A 183 -10.44 10.62 4.19
N HIS A 184 -11.48 11.32 3.76
CA HIS A 184 -12.64 10.71 3.12
C HIS A 184 -12.24 10.03 1.80
N GLN A 185 -12.96 8.99 1.37
CA GLN A 185 -12.65 8.24 0.14
C GLN A 185 -12.59 9.12 -1.13
N SER A 186 -13.33 10.24 -1.16
CA SER A 186 -13.28 11.19 -2.27
C SER A 186 -11.96 11.94 -2.39
N GLY A 187 -11.16 12.01 -1.32
CA GLY A 187 -9.94 12.83 -1.25
C GLY A 187 -10.18 14.34 -1.07
N HIS A 188 -11.44 14.81 -1.09
CA HIS A 188 -11.80 16.22 -1.07
C HIS A 188 -12.09 16.80 0.32
N LEU A 189 -12.30 15.94 1.29
CA LEU A 189 -12.62 16.32 2.66
C LEU A 189 -12.08 15.30 3.66
N GLY A 190 -12.15 15.65 4.92
CA GLY A 190 -11.76 14.72 5.99
C GLY A 190 -12.08 15.28 7.35
N SER A 191 -11.72 14.50 8.36
CA SER A 191 -11.90 14.86 9.77
C SER A 191 -10.57 14.86 10.49
N VAL A 192 -10.45 15.71 11.49
CA VAL A 192 -9.25 15.88 12.30
C VAL A 192 -9.60 15.99 13.77
N ASN A 193 -8.66 15.61 14.65
CA ASN A 193 -8.83 15.76 16.08
C ASN A 193 -8.58 17.21 16.55
N HIS A 194 -8.85 17.50 17.83
CA HIS A 194 -8.60 18.84 18.40
C HIS A 194 -7.14 19.24 18.36
N LYS A 195 -6.20 18.29 18.46
CA LYS A 195 -4.77 18.59 18.34
C LYS A 195 -4.39 19.06 16.93
N ALA A 196 -4.98 18.53 15.89
CA ALA A 196 -4.79 19.01 14.54
C ALA A 196 -5.43 20.42 14.32
N LEU A 197 -6.62 20.65 14.86
CA LEU A 197 -7.24 22.00 14.85
C LEU A 197 -6.33 23.04 15.50
N GLU A 198 -5.72 22.69 16.66
CA GLU A 198 -4.74 23.54 17.36
C GLU A 198 -3.53 23.87 16.48
N VAL A 199 -2.90 22.82 15.89
CA VAL A 199 -1.70 22.98 15.03
C VAL A 199 -1.94 23.91 13.85
N PHE A 200 -3.15 23.87 13.25
CA PHE A 200 -3.53 24.73 12.14
C PHE A 200 -4.21 26.04 12.55
N ASN A 201 -4.30 26.29 13.86
CA ASN A 201 -4.94 27.48 14.42
C ASN A 201 -6.40 27.64 13.92
N ILE A 202 -7.11 26.51 13.74
CA ILE A 202 -8.53 26.50 13.36
C ILE A 202 -9.35 26.61 14.64
N THR A 203 -10.08 27.72 14.76
CA THR A 203 -10.80 28.09 15.98
C THR A 203 -12.24 28.50 15.65
N LYS A 204 -13.02 28.81 16.68
CA LYS A 204 -14.37 29.35 16.54
C LYS A 204 -14.42 30.59 15.65
N SER A 205 -13.39 31.45 15.69
CA SER A 205 -13.29 32.68 14.91
C SER A 205 -12.74 32.47 13.48
N SER A 206 -12.30 31.25 13.12
CA SER A 206 -11.83 30.97 11.77
C SER A 206 -12.99 31.09 10.78
N GLU A 207 -12.76 31.80 9.69
CA GLU A 207 -13.69 31.92 8.57
C GLU A 207 -13.43 30.82 7.54
N ASP A 208 -14.45 30.50 6.76
CA ASP A 208 -14.29 29.58 5.64
C ASP A 208 -13.32 30.16 4.61
N PRO A 209 -12.31 29.40 4.15
CA PRO A 209 -11.49 29.82 3.04
C PRO A 209 -12.28 29.82 1.73
N VAL A 210 -11.84 30.58 0.76
CA VAL A 210 -12.47 30.59 -0.58
C VAL A 210 -12.45 29.18 -1.17
N GLY A 211 -13.62 28.63 -1.44
CA GLY A 211 -13.77 27.30 -2.01
C GLY A 211 -13.65 26.14 -1.00
N GLY A 212 -13.67 26.40 0.30
CA GLY A 212 -13.66 25.39 1.34
C GLY A 212 -14.63 25.70 2.47
N HIS A 213 -14.84 24.70 3.35
CA HIS A 213 -15.76 24.83 4.47
C HIS A 213 -15.18 24.20 5.75
N ILE A 214 -15.29 24.92 6.87
CA ILE A 214 -14.99 24.49 8.22
C ILE A 214 -16.31 24.19 8.91
N ARG A 215 -16.70 22.92 9.04
CA ARG A 215 -17.96 22.59 9.71
C ARG A 215 -17.90 22.96 11.17
N LYS A 216 -18.96 23.60 11.67
CA LYS A 216 -19.08 24.06 13.05
C LYS A 216 -20.36 23.52 13.69
N ASP A 217 -20.29 23.32 15.00
CA ASP A 217 -21.45 22.98 15.82
C ASP A 217 -22.42 24.17 15.99
N ALA A 218 -23.51 23.98 16.71
CA ALA A 218 -24.52 25.01 17.01
C ALA A 218 -23.94 26.20 17.79
N ASP A 219 -22.87 25.99 18.56
CA ASP A 219 -22.18 27.01 19.33
C ASP A 219 -21.08 27.71 18.51
N GLY A 220 -20.83 27.26 17.28
CA GLY A 220 -19.84 27.79 16.35
C GLY A 220 -18.42 27.23 16.54
N ASN A 221 -18.22 26.18 17.30
CA ASN A 221 -16.92 25.53 17.44
C ASN A 221 -16.68 24.60 16.24
N PRO A 222 -15.45 24.53 15.70
CA PRO A 222 -15.10 23.57 14.65
C PRO A 222 -15.34 22.14 15.11
N THR A 223 -16.08 21.37 14.29
CA THR A 223 -16.36 19.94 14.60
C THR A 223 -15.21 19.01 14.27
N GLY A 224 -14.17 19.50 13.59
CA GLY A 224 -13.08 18.71 13.04
C GLY A 224 -13.29 18.32 11.58
N VAL A 225 -14.49 18.46 11.03
CA VAL A 225 -14.77 18.17 9.61
C VAL A 225 -14.40 19.39 8.75
N LEU A 226 -13.51 19.16 7.78
CA LEU A 226 -12.97 20.18 6.89
C LEU A 226 -13.15 19.76 5.43
N GLU A 227 -13.54 20.70 4.55
CA GLU A 227 -13.84 20.41 3.16
C GLU A 227 -12.97 21.26 2.22
N GLU A 228 -12.59 20.67 1.09
CA GLU A 228 -11.91 21.31 -0.04
C GLU A 228 -10.67 22.12 0.42
N THR A 229 -10.62 23.40 0.12
CA THR A 229 -9.49 24.29 0.45
C THR A 229 -9.29 24.50 1.96
N ALA A 230 -10.26 24.14 2.80
CA ALA A 230 -10.06 24.08 4.25
C ALA A 230 -9.29 22.81 4.67
N PHE A 231 -9.42 21.72 3.90
CA PHE A 231 -8.78 20.42 4.20
C PHE A 231 -7.42 20.23 3.52
N GLN A 232 -7.27 20.72 2.28
CA GLN A 232 -6.05 20.51 1.46
C GLN A 232 -4.73 20.89 2.15
N PRO A 233 -4.61 22.01 2.89
CA PRO A 233 -3.34 22.34 3.56
C PRO A 233 -2.88 21.28 4.56
N LEU A 234 -3.84 20.57 5.20
CA LEU A 234 -3.55 19.52 6.16
C LEU A 234 -3.03 18.24 5.46
N GLN A 235 -3.61 17.90 4.31
CA GLN A 235 -3.12 16.78 3.50
C GLN A 235 -1.70 17.03 2.97
N LEU A 236 -1.45 18.25 2.48
CA LEU A 236 -0.20 18.59 1.80
C LEU A 236 0.99 18.75 2.75
N GLN A 237 0.76 18.93 4.05
CA GLN A 237 1.84 19.20 5.02
C GLN A 237 2.85 18.06 5.18
N MET A 238 2.48 16.83 4.82
CA MET A 238 3.36 15.68 4.90
C MET A 238 4.34 15.60 3.72
N LEU A 239 3.98 16.14 2.56
CA LEU A 239 4.77 16.04 1.34
C LEU A 239 6.21 16.55 1.47
N PRO A 240 6.49 17.69 2.15
CA PRO A 240 7.87 18.18 2.29
C PRO A 240 8.79 17.28 3.12
N LYS A 241 8.24 16.29 3.82
CA LYS A 241 8.98 15.34 4.66
C LYS A 241 9.24 14.00 3.96
N ILE A 242 8.76 13.84 2.73
CA ILE A 242 9.02 12.65 1.93
C ILE A 242 10.48 12.74 1.44
N ASP A 243 11.26 11.75 1.80
CA ASP A 243 12.63 11.53 1.34
C ASP A 243 12.70 10.27 0.46
N ASP A 244 13.87 10.00 -0.08
CA ASP A 244 14.11 8.88 -0.99
C ASP A 244 13.67 7.51 -0.43
N GLU A 245 13.88 7.28 0.87
CA GLU A 245 13.45 6.03 1.51
C GLU A 245 11.93 5.92 1.59
N THR A 246 11.28 7.03 1.90
CA THR A 246 9.81 7.11 1.95
C THR A 246 9.21 6.96 0.56
N ASP A 247 9.80 7.61 -0.45
CA ASP A 247 9.42 7.47 -1.85
C ASP A 247 9.47 6.02 -2.33
N ALA A 248 10.56 5.31 -2.07
CA ALA A 248 10.70 3.91 -2.44
C ALA A 248 9.60 3.03 -1.79
N LYS A 249 9.28 3.28 -0.52
CA LYS A 249 8.17 2.59 0.17
C LYS A 249 6.80 2.88 -0.46
N ILE A 250 6.55 4.13 -0.85
CA ILE A 250 5.31 4.53 -1.52
C ILE A 250 5.18 3.82 -2.87
N VAL A 251 6.21 3.88 -3.71
CA VAL A 251 6.22 3.25 -5.04
C VAL A 251 6.04 1.73 -4.92
N ALA A 252 6.79 1.08 -4.03
CA ALA A 252 6.65 -0.37 -3.79
C ALA A 252 5.25 -0.75 -3.30
N SER A 253 4.66 0.07 -2.42
CA SER A 253 3.31 -0.14 -1.91
C SER A 253 2.25 -0.01 -3.02
N GLY A 254 2.38 0.99 -3.90
CA GLY A 254 1.49 1.19 -5.04
C GLY A 254 1.55 0.03 -6.02
N GLN A 255 2.74 -0.37 -6.45
CA GLN A 255 2.93 -1.51 -7.34
C GLN A 255 2.31 -2.79 -6.77
N LYS A 256 2.54 -3.06 -5.47
CA LYS A 256 1.97 -4.23 -4.81
C LYS A 256 0.44 -4.20 -4.83
N MET A 257 -0.17 -3.03 -4.61
CA MET A 257 -1.62 -2.86 -4.65
C MET A 257 -2.17 -3.14 -6.05
N TYR A 258 -1.56 -2.59 -7.10
CA TYR A 258 -1.98 -2.85 -8.47
C TYR A 258 -1.78 -4.32 -8.87
N ALA A 259 -0.60 -4.89 -8.59
CA ALA A 259 -0.27 -6.26 -8.97
C ALA A 259 -1.20 -7.31 -8.34
N GLN A 260 -1.66 -7.12 -7.09
CA GLN A 260 -2.58 -8.06 -6.45
C GLN A 260 -3.95 -8.16 -7.13
N PHE A 261 -4.34 -7.13 -7.91
CA PHE A 261 -5.55 -7.13 -8.72
C PHE A 261 -5.30 -7.50 -10.19
N GLY A 262 -4.08 -7.96 -10.51
CA GLY A 262 -3.74 -8.46 -11.84
C GLY A 262 -3.32 -7.38 -12.85
N TYR A 263 -3.06 -6.16 -12.41
CA TYR A 263 -2.50 -5.14 -13.27
C TYR A 263 -1.02 -5.41 -13.52
N THR A 264 -0.61 -5.32 -14.78
CA THR A 264 0.79 -5.42 -15.26
C THR A 264 1.26 -4.14 -15.93
N THR A 265 0.38 -3.16 -16.05
CA THR A 265 0.68 -1.81 -16.52
C THR A 265 -0.13 -0.84 -15.68
N ALA A 266 0.54 0.04 -14.96
CA ALA A 266 -0.09 1.06 -14.13
C ALA A 266 0.14 2.46 -14.72
N GLN A 267 -0.78 3.37 -14.42
CA GLN A 267 -0.70 4.77 -14.83
C GLN A 267 -0.61 5.69 -13.61
N GLU A 268 0.09 6.82 -13.75
CA GLU A 268 0.04 7.95 -12.84
C GLU A 268 -0.69 9.13 -13.49
N GLY A 269 -1.99 9.20 -13.30
CA GLY A 269 -2.86 10.20 -13.93
C GLY A 269 -2.88 11.54 -13.20
N GLY A 270 -2.48 11.60 -11.92
CA GLY A 270 -2.39 12.81 -11.11
C GLY A 270 -1.01 13.44 -11.08
N GLY A 271 -0.17 13.10 -12.07
CA GLY A 271 1.24 13.42 -12.10
C GLY A 271 1.57 14.88 -11.85
N ASN A 272 2.28 15.14 -10.77
CA ASN A 272 3.06 16.35 -10.60
C ASN A 272 4.55 16.01 -10.79
N THR A 273 5.38 17.04 -10.90
CA THR A 273 6.83 16.84 -11.14
C THR A 273 7.51 15.99 -10.06
N GLY A 274 7.00 16.00 -8.82
CA GLY A 274 7.53 15.18 -7.71
C GLY A 274 7.23 13.70 -7.91
N PHE A 275 5.97 13.33 -8.16
CA PHE A 275 5.57 11.92 -8.36
C PHE A 275 6.26 11.28 -9.56
N ASN A 276 6.34 12.02 -10.69
CA ASN A 276 7.04 11.55 -11.88
C ASN A 276 8.52 11.30 -11.60
N SER A 277 9.18 12.20 -10.86
CA SER A 277 10.58 12.06 -10.48
C SER A 277 10.84 10.82 -9.62
N SER A 278 9.91 10.52 -8.70
CA SER A 278 9.99 9.32 -7.85
C SER A 278 9.84 8.03 -8.66
N LEU A 279 8.91 8.01 -9.64
CA LEU A 279 8.72 6.87 -10.53
C LEU A 279 9.91 6.69 -11.51
N GLU A 280 10.42 7.78 -12.09
CA GLU A 280 11.61 7.74 -12.95
C GLU A 280 12.82 7.19 -12.19
N LYS A 281 13.02 7.62 -10.93
CA LYS A 281 14.08 7.12 -10.08
C LYS A 281 13.94 5.62 -9.78
N ALA A 282 12.73 5.16 -9.47
CA ALA A 282 12.46 3.74 -9.26
C ALA A 282 12.70 2.91 -10.54
N ALA A 283 12.36 3.47 -11.71
CA ALA A 283 12.67 2.83 -13.00
C ALA A 283 14.18 2.72 -13.25
N ASP A 284 14.94 3.80 -13.00
CA ASP A 284 16.40 3.81 -13.15
C ASP A 284 17.11 2.83 -12.19
N GLN A 285 16.49 2.52 -11.06
CA GLN A 285 16.97 1.55 -10.07
C GLN A 285 16.48 0.12 -10.34
N GLU A 286 15.77 -0.12 -11.43
CA GLU A 286 15.15 -1.41 -11.80
C GLU A 286 14.18 -1.93 -10.71
N GLU A 287 13.54 -1.04 -9.95
CA GLU A 287 12.60 -1.37 -8.87
C GLU A 287 11.13 -1.47 -9.33
N LEU A 288 10.83 -1.04 -10.57
CA LEU A 288 9.50 -1.19 -11.17
C LEU A 288 9.33 -2.58 -11.78
N TYR A 289 8.20 -3.24 -11.46
CA TYR A 289 7.84 -4.55 -12.01
C TYR A 289 6.44 -4.60 -12.65
N ILE A 290 5.69 -3.46 -12.63
CA ILE A 290 4.44 -3.27 -13.37
C ILE A 290 4.49 -1.97 -14.18
#